data_6bc3336d05425c4e8b0d0a932acec9e3
#
_entry.id   6bc3336d05425c4e8b0d0a932acec9e3
#
_cell.length_a   1.000
_cell.length_b   1.000
_cell.length_c   1.000
_cell.angle_alpha   90.00
_cell.angle_beta   90.00
_cell.angle_gamma   90.00
#
_symmetry.space_group_name_H-M   'P 1'
#
loop_
_entity.id
_entity.type
_entity.pdbx_description
1 polymer ?
#
loop_
_entity_poly.entity_id
_entity_poly.type
_entity_poly.pdbx_seq_one_letter_code
_entity_poly.pdbx_strand_id
1 'polypeptide(L)'
;MLVTLATRTFTPEPTAAALRLGALARALAAGGDRVRVLTSRLAPSVASDARRLADGGADAGEGAGLVEVRRAPVLRDRTGAVRGYVSYMSFDLPLIARLLAGPRPDVVVSEPPPTTGAAVRLACAARRVPYVYYCADIVSDAAALAGVPGLVVRTVAGLESFALRGARRVIAVSDGVARRARDMGARDVAVVPNGVRVPEAVATGTPEGFPTCGGPVFVYAGTVAQWLAPEVFVDAFERVRARLGDARLVFVGQGSGWDAIAERSRGVAGVEMIPAVSAEEADRWMARATATLASLRPGGYDYAYPTKILASLAQGTPVIYAGPGQAARDIAEGELGVACNLKADEVAEAMVGLASGTAAWVGAEGARAWVSMHRSVEASSCAAAAVVRSALA
;
A
#
# COMPACT_ATOMS: atom_id res chain seq x y z
N MET A 1 26.99 -2.36 7.85
CA MET A 1 26.41 -3.18 8.95
C MET A 1 25.74 -4.44 8.40
N LEU A 2 25.42 -5.43 9.27
CA LEU A 2 24.61 -6.61 8.89
C LEU A 2 23.16 -6.38 9.34
N VAL A 3 22.27 -6.16 8.39
CA VAL A 3 20.82 -6.01 8.63
C VAL A 3 20.13 -7.33 8.33
N THR A 4 19.28 -7.82 9.24
CA THR A 4 18.43 -8.98 8.97
C THR A 4 16.98 -8.55 8.80
N LEU A 5 16.38 -8.82 7.64
CA LEU A 5 14.94 -8.61 7.40
C LEU A 5 14.21 -9.92 7.72
N ALA A 6 13.26 -9.87 8.64
CA ALA A 6 12.41 -10.99 9.04
C ALA A 6 10.99 -10.77 8.52
N THR A 7 10.63 -11.47 7.45
CA THR A 7 9.34 -11.28 6.76
C THR A 7 8.85 -12.62 6.18
N ARG A 8 7.55 -12.82 6.18
CA ARG A 8 6.94 -14.02 5.59
C ARG A 8 6.85 -13.97 4.07
N THR A 9 6.77 -12.78 3.50
CA THR A 9 6.72 -12.57 2.05
C THR A 9 7.85 -11.66 1.59
N PHE A 10 8.50 -12.02 0.50
CA PHE A 10 9.57 -11.23 -0.09
C PHE A 10 9.59 -11.41 -1.61
N THR A 11 10.18 -10.46 -2.32
CA THR A 11 10.28 -10.51 -3.79
C THR A 11 10.76 -11.87 -4.28
N PRO A 12 10.17 -12.45 -5.35
CA PRO A 12 9.24 -11.86 -6.31
C PRO A 12 7.74 -12.04 -5.99
N GLU A 13 7.34 -12.31 -4.74
CA GLU A 13 5.91 -12.41 -4.41
C GLU A 13 5.21 -11.06 -4.65
N PRO A 14 4.04 -11.02 -5.36
CA PRO A 14 3.37 -9.78 -5.71
C PRO A 14 2.54 -9.21 -4.55
N THR A 15 3.19 -8.93 -3.42
CA THR A 15 2.55 -8.36 -2.24
C THR A 15 3.15 -6.98 -1.92
N ALA A 16 2.34 -6.08 -1.34
CA ALA A 16 2.81 -4.77 -0.92
C ALA A 16 4.00 -4.85 0.07
N ALA A 17 3.98 -5.85 0.96
CA ALA A 17 5.06 -6.13 1.89
C ALA A 17 6.35 -6.52 1.16
N ALA A 18 6.27 -7.45 0.19
CA ALA A 18 7.42 -7.90 -0.58
C ALA A 18 8.04 -6.77 -1.42
N LEU A 19 7.21 -5.92 -2.04
CA LEU A 19 7.69 -4.76 -2.79
C LEU A 19 8.40 -3.76 -1.88
N ARG A 20 7.80 -3.40 -0.75
CA ARG A 20 8.34 -2.46 0.23
C ARG A 20 9.66 -2.94 0.83
N LEU A 21 9.71 -4.18 1.31
CA LEU A 21 10.92 -4.74 1.92
C LEU A 21 12.00 -5.08 0.89
N GLY A 22 11.62 -5.42 -0.33
CA GLY A 22 12.55 -5.56 -1.44
C GLY A 22 13.24 -4.23 -1.78
N ALA A 23 12.48 -3.13 -1.82
CA ALA A 23 13.04 -1.80 -2.00
C ALA A 23 13.95 -1.37 -0.84
N LEU A 24 13.53 -1.64 0.41
CA LEU A 24 14.35 -1.40 1.59
C LEU A 24 15.67 -2.19 1.53
N ALA A 25 15.62 -3.46 1.15
CA ALA A 25 16.82 -4.30 1.03
C ALA A 25 17.81 -3.70 0.00
N ARG A 26 17.31 -3.26 -1.15
CA ARG A 26 18.14 -2.59 -2.17
C ARG A 26 18.71 -1.27 -1.67
N ALA A 27 17.92 -0.41 -1.02
CA ALA A 27 18.38 0.86 -0.48
C ALA A 27 19.45 0.70 0.61
N LEU A 28 19.34 -0.32 1.46
CA LEU A 28 20.36 -0.67 2.44
C LEU A 28 21.64 -1.16 1.74
N ALA A 29 21.51 -2.07 0.77
CA ALA A 29 22.65 -2.60 0.02
C ALA A 29 23.37 -1.51 -0.80
N ALA A 30 22.63 -0.62 -1.47
CA ALA A 30 23.19 0.52 -2.18
C ALA A 30 23.97 1.46 -1.25
N GLY A 31 23.58 1.54 0.02
CA GLY A 31 24.34 2.27 1.06
C GLY A 31 25.49 1.47 1.70
N GLY A 32 25.86 0.31 1.15
CA GLY A 32 27.00 -0.50 1.59
C GLY A 32 26.68 -1.48 2.74
N ASP A 33 25.41 -1.64 3.12
CA ASP A 33 25.02 -2.59 4.17
C ASP A 33 24.87 -4.00 3.61
N ARG A 34 25.26 -5.00 4.39
CA ARG A 34 24.95 -6.42 4.09
C ARG A 34 23.56 -6.73 4.59
N VAL A 35 22.69 -7.22 3.71
CA VAL A 35 21.30 -7.52 4.03
C VAL A 35 21.06 -9.02 3.96
N ARG A 36 20.57 -9.60 5.05
CA ARG A 36 20.08 -10.98 5.07
C ARG A 36 18.57 -10.98 5.22
N VAL A 37 17.87 -11.63 4.30
CA VAL A 37 16.43 -11.79 4.33
C VAL A 37 16.07 -13.20 4.78
N LEU A 38 15.37 -13.31 5.92
CA LEU A 38 14.80 -14.55 6.42
C LEU A 38 13.33 -14.59 6.06
N THR A 39 12.97 -15.41 5.05
CA THR A 39 11.61 -15.42 4.51
C THR A 39 11.12 -16.84 4.22
N SER A 40 9.87 -16.99 3.77
CA SER A 40 9.26 -18.25 3.37
C SER A 40 9.67 -18.70 1.97
N ARG A 41 9.58 -20.00 1.67
CA ARG A 41 9.66 -20.50 0.29
C ARG A 41 8.51 -19.91 -0.52
N LEU A 42 8.76 -19.67 -1.80
CA LEU A 42 7.74 -19.20 -2.74
C LEU A 42 6.61 -20.22 -2.89
N ALA A 43 5.41 -19.76 -3.14
CA ALA A 43 4.33 -20.62 -3.62
C ALA A 43 4.73 -21.24 -4.99
N PRO A 44 4.29 -22.47 -5.32
CA PRO A 44 4.69 -23.12 -6.57
C PRO A 44 4.38 -22.29 -7.83
N SER A 45 3.23 -21.61 -7.88
CA SER A 45 2.84 -20.72 -8.98
C SER A 45 3.83 -19.56 -9.14
N VAL A 46 4.16 -18.87 -8.05
CA VAL A 46 5.11 -17.74 -8.07
C VAL A 46 6.53 -18.22 -8.40
N ALA A 47 6.90 -19.41 -7.95
CA ALA A 47 8.22 -19.98 -8.24
C ALA A 47 8.40 -20.34 -9.72
N SER A 48 7.32 -20.80 -10.40
CA SER A 48 7.35 -21.06 -11.85
C SER A 48 7.50 -19.77 -12.66
N ASP A 49 6.77 -18.73 -12.29
CA ASP A 49 6.82 -17.43 -12.96
C ASP A 49 8.16 -16.73 -12.75
N ALA A 50 8.71 -16.80 -11.53
CA ALA A 50 10.03 -16.26 -11.22
C ALA A 50 11.15 -16.92 -12.03
N ARG A 51 11.07 -18.25 -12.27
CA ARG A 51 12.03 -18.97 -13.14
C ARG A 51 11.93 -18.49 -14.58
N ARG A 52 10.72 -18.35 -15.15
CA ARG A 52 10.50 -17.85 -16.50
C ARG A 52 11.08 -16.44 -16.69
N LEU A 53 10.93 -15.57 -15.69
CA LEU A 53 11.48 -14.20 -15.74
C LEU A 53 13.02 -14.19 -15.62
N ALA A 54 13.61 -15.08 -14.81
CA ALA A 54 15.06 -15.21 -14.69
C ALA A 54 15.72 -15.77 -15.98
N ASP A 55 15.06 -16.71 -16.65
CA ASP A 55 15.51 -17.25 -17.95
C ASP A 55 15.39 -16.20 -19.08
N GLY A 56 14.58 -15.17 -18.88
CA GLY A 56 14.41 -14.03 -19.82
C GLY A 56 15.37 -12.85 -19.61
N GLY A 57 16.40 -12.97 -18.77
CA GLY A 57 17.47 -11.97 -18.63
C GLY A 57 17.12 -10.72 -17.81
N ALA A 58 16.20 -10.82 -16.86
CA ALA A 58 15.89 -9.69 -15.95
C ALA A 58 17.07 -9.43 -15.00
N ASP A 59 17.66 -8.25 -15.13
CA ASP A 59 18.81 -7.71 -14.40
C ASP A 59 18.77 -7.96 -12.89
N ALA A 60 19.82 -8.59 -12.37
CA ALA A 60 20.23 -8.48 -10.98
C ALA A 60 20.85 -7.08 -10.80
N GLY A 61 20.06 -6.10 -10.37
CA GLY A 61 20.51 -4.72 -10.17
C GLY A 61 21.74 -4.59 -9.28
N GLU A 62 22.44 -3.49 -9.38
CA GLU A 62 23.62 -3.11 -8.57
C GLU A 62 23.34 -3.36 -7.07
N GLY A 63 24.25 -4.11 -6.40
CA GLY A 63 24.10 -4.53 -5.01
C GLY A 63 23.65 -5.98 -4.79
N ALA A 64 23.44 -6.77 -5.84
CA ALA A 64 22.98 -8.16 -5.76
C ALA A 64 23.88 -9.05 -4.85
N GLY A 65 25.17 -8.77 -4.74
CA GLY A 65 26.12 -9.46 -3.85
C GLY A 65 25.96 -9.15 -2.36
N LEU A 66 25.26 -8.08 -1.99
CA LEU A 66 25.07 -7.66 -0.60
C LEU A 66 23.73 -8.12 0.00
N VAL A 67 22.81 -8.63 -0.82
CA VAL A 67 21.49 -9.13 -0.38
C VAL A 67 21.45 -10.65 -0.45
N GLU A 68 21.44 -11.30 0.69
CA GLU A 68 21.32 -12.75 0.84
C GLU A 68 19.90 -13.14 1.23
N VAL A 69 19.16 -13.90 0.39
CA VAL A 69 17.80 -14.35 0.69
C VAL A 69 17.80 -15.81 1.14
N ARG A 70 17.41 -16.06 2.38
CA ARG A 70 17.27 -17.37 2.99
C ARG A 70 15.81 -17.75 3.16
N ARG A 71 15.34 -18.73 2.38
CA ARG A 71 13.95 -19.18 2.38
C ARG A 71 13.78 -20.47 3.18
N ALA A 72 12.70 -20.53 4.00
CA ALA A 72 12.34 -21.74 4.77
C ALA A 72 10.94 -22.24 4.39
N PRO A 73 10.67 -23.55 4.52
CA PRO A 73 9.33 -24.09 4.32
C PRO A 73 8.35 -23.46 5.31
N VAL A 74 7.09 -23.32 4.89
CA VAL A 74 5.99 -22.76 5.68
C VAL A 74 4.69 -23.45 5.25
N LEU A 75 3.76 -23.58 6.18
CA LEU A 75 2.41 -24.07 5.87
C LEU A 75 1.64 -22.96 5.14
N ARG A 76 1.00 -23.33 4.04
CA ARG A 76 0.17 -22.44 3.22
C ARG A 76 -1.26 -22.96 3.19
N ASP A 77 -2.21 -22.06 2.99
CA ASP A 77 -3.59 -22.42 2.76
C ASP A 77 -3.79 -22.99 1.33
N ARG A 78 -5.04 -23.37 1.00
CA ARG A 78 -5.39 -23.93 -0.31
C ARG A 78 -5.16 -22.95 -1.48
N THR A 79 -5.09 -21.66 -1.20
CA THR A 79 -4.80 -20.62 -2.19
C THR A 79 -3.30 -20.35 -2.37
N GLY A 80 -2.45 -21.04 -1.61
CA GLY A 80 -1.02 -20.82 -1.59
C GLY A 80 -0.57 -19.64 -0.72
N ALA A 81 -1.49 -18.98 0.00
CA ALA A 81 -1.19 -17.88 0.87
C ALA A 81 -0.75 -18.35 2.28
N VAL A 82 0.12 -17.57 2.93
CA VAL A 82 0.47 -17.77 4.34
C VAL A 82 -0.55 -16.99 5.19
N ARG A 83 -1.69 -17.61 5.47
CA ARG A 83 -2.79 -17.02 6.23
C ARG A 83 -3.23 -17.94 7.36
N GLY A 84 -3.67 -17.32 8.46
CA GLY A 84 -4.16 -18.02 9.64
C GLY A 84 -3.06 -18.37 10.64
N TYR A 85 -3.48 -18.58 11.88
CA TYR A 85 -2.59 -18.72 13.04
C TYR A 85 -1.57 -19.85 12.88
N VAL A 86 -1.98 -21.03 12.41
CA VAL A 86 -1.10 -22.19 12.23
C VAL A 86 -0.02 -21.90 11.18
N SER A 87 -0.40 -21.29 10.06
CA SER A 87 0.55 -20.88 9.01
C SER A 87 1.54 -19.83 9.54
N TYR A 88 1.09 -18.89 10.36
CA TYR A 88 1.98 -17.90 10.98
C TYR A 88 2.99 -18.56 11.90
N MET A 89 2.53 -19.44 12.80
CA MET A 89 3.41 -20.15 13.73
C MET A 89 4.42 -21.08 13.03
N SER A 90 4.07 -21.65 11.88
CA SER A 90 5.00 -22.46 11.08
C SER A 90 6.18 -21.66 10.50
N PHE A 91 6.04 -20.33 10.39
CA PHE A 91 7.13 -19.42 10.06
C PHE A 91 7.84 -18.89 11.32
N ASP A 92 7.07 -18.42 12.30
CA ASP A 92 7.56 -17.64 13.44
C ASP A 92 8.41 -18.48 14.40
N LEU A 93 8.05 -19.76 14.66
CA LEU A 93 8.84 -20.64 15.54
C LEU A 93 10.21 -20.99 14.93
N PRO A 94 10.31 -21.45 13.65
CA PRO A 94 11.61 -21.63 13.01
C PRO A 94 12.40 -20.33 12.86
N LEU A 95 11.74 -19.16 12.72
CA LEU A 95 12.40 -17.87 12.65
C LEU A 95 13.20 -17.58 13.92
N ILE A 96 12.66 -17.86 15.11
CA ILE A 96 13.39 -17.69 16.39
C ILE A 96 14.68 -18.49 16.34
N ALA A 97 14.62 -19.78 15.99
CA ALA A 97 15.81 -20.63 15.90
C ALA A 97 16.84 -20.10 14.88
N ARG A 98 16.36 -19.63 13.72
CA ARG A 98 17.22 -19.06 12.65
C ARG A 98 17.91 -17.77 13.09
N LEU A 99 17.21 -16.92 13.85
CA LEU A 99 17.77 -15.70 14.42
C LEU A 99 18.77 -16.00 15.53
N LEU A 100 18.54 -17.03 16.34
CA LEU A 100 19.44 -17.43 17.43
C LEU A 100 20.71 -18.14 16.93
N ALA A 101 20.58 -19.05 15.97
CA ALA A 101 21.67 -19.86 15.45
C ALA A 101 22.49 -19.17 14.35
N GLY A 102 21.93 -18.19 13.63
CA GLY A 102 22.60 -17.49 12.54
C GLY A 102 23.65 -16.49 13.00
N PRO A 103 24.43 -15.88 12.08
CA PRO A 103 25.31 -14.76 12.40
C PRO A 103 24.55 -13.67 13.13
N ARG A 104 25.20 -13.06 14.10
CA ARG A 104 24.60 -11.96 14.90
C ARG A 104 24.45 -10.74 14.02
N PRO A 105 23.21 -10.27 13.76
CA PRO A 105 23.01 -9.02 13.04
C PRO A 105 23.28 -7.81 13.93
N ASP A 106 23.56 -6.67 13.31
CA ASP A 106 23.62 -5.40 14.02
C ASP A 106 22.21 -4.89 14.34
N VAL A 107 21.26 -5.11 13.43
CA VAL A 107 19.84 -4.77 13.61
C VAL A 107 18.95 -5.77 12.87
N VAL A 108 17.77 -6.03 13.43
CA VAL A 108 16.70 -6.81 12.77
C VAL A 108 15.55 -5.90 12.38
N VAL A 109 15.01 -6.04 11.18
CA VAL A 109 13.76 -5.40 10.78
C VAL A 109 12.67 -6.46 10.72
N SER A 110 11.55 -6.19 11.38
CA SER A 110 10.35 -7.04 11.36
C SER A 110 9.15 -6.23 10.90
N GLU A 111 8.18 -6.91 10.29
CA GLU A 111 6.89 -6.30 9.93
C GLU A 111 5.72 -7.14 10.47
N PRO A 112 4.46 -6.68 10.36
CA PRO A 112 3.29 -7.49 10.69
C PRO A 112 3.30 -8.87 9.99
N PRO A 113 2.71 -9.88 10.62
CA PRO A 113 1.77 -9.78 11.73
C PRO A 113 2.46 -9.70 13.10
N PRO A 114 1.67 -9.36 14.14
CA PRO A 114 2.17 -9.25 15.52
C PRO A 114 2.91 -10.47 16.05
N THR A 115 2.56 -11.66 15.59
CA THR A 115 3.23 -12.92 15.99
C THR A 115 4.68 -12.94 15.53
N THR A 116 4.97 -12.50 14.30
CA THR A 116 6.34 -12.35 13.78
C THR A 116 7.11 -11.29 14.58
N GLY A 117 6.49 -10.15 14.86
CA GLY A 117 7.08 -9.12 15.72
C GLY A 117 7.43 -9.61 17.12
N ALA A 118 6.54 -10.41 17.72
CA ALA A 118 6.79 -11.02 19.04
C ALA A 118 7.95 -12.03 18.99
N ALA A 119 8.01 -12.89 17.96
CA ALA A 119 9.10 -13.84 17.74
C ALA A 119 10.45 -13.12 17.57
N VAL A 120 10.49 -12.05 16.78
CA VAL A 120 11.68 -11.21 16.60
C VAL A 120 12.09 -10.55 17.91
N ARG A 121 11.14 -9.97 18.69
CA ARG A 121 11.43 -9.39 19.99
C ARG A 121 12.11 -10.38 20.92
N LEU A 122 11.59 -11.60 21.04
CA LEU A 122 12.16 -12.65 21.91
C LEU A 122 13.58 -13.02 21.49
N ALA A 123 13.80 -13.29 20.18
CA ALA A 123 15.13 -13.63 19.67
C ALA A 123 16.13 -12.47 19.82
N CYS A 124 15.71 -11.25 19.55
CA CYS A 124 16.53 -10.05 19.67
C CYS A 124 16.90 -9.75 21.12
N ALA A 125 15.97 -9.91 22.06
CA ALA A 125 16.23 -9.78 23.49
C ALA A 125 17.26 -10.77 23.97
N ALA A 126 17.14 -12.05 23.59
CA ALA A 126 18.09 -13.11 23.95
C ALA A 126 19.52 -12.84 23.42
N ARG A 127 19.64 -12.19 22.28
CA ARG A 127 20.94 -11.87 21.66
C ARG A 127 21.42 -10.43 21.91
N ARG A 128 20.66 -9.62 22.62
CA ARG A 128 20.92 -8.20 22.85
C ARG A 128 21.15 -7.44 21.54
N VAL A 129 20.26 -7.65 20.56
CA VAL A 129 20.26 -7.01 19.24
C VAL A 129 19.06 -6.07 19.17
N PRO A 130 19.21 -4.81 18.76
CA PRO A 130 18.07 -3.94 18.53
C PRO A 130 17.25 -4.41 17.34
N TYR A 131 15.95 -4.08 17.32
CA TYR A 131 15.14 -4.29 16.14
C TYR A 131 14.27 -3.08 15.83
N VAL A 132 13.95 -2.93 14.54
CA VAL A 132 13.01 -1.95 13.99
C VAL A 132 11.74 -2.69 13.62
N TYR A 133 10.59 -2.17 14.03
CA TYR A 133 9.29 -2.71 13.63
C TYR A 133 8.71 -1.85 12.53
N TYR A 134 8.58 -2.42 11.31
CA TYR A 134 7.98 -1.73 10.17
C TYR A 134 6.45 -1.87 10.25
N CYS A 135 5.80 -0.93 10.91
CA CYS A 135 4.36 -0.91 11.16
C CYS A 135 3.61 -0.39 9.92
N ALA A 136 3.34 -1.29 9.00
CA ALA A 136 2.61 -0.98 7.77
C ALA A 136 1.10 -0.86 8.00
N ASP A 137 0.61 -1.47 9.08
CA ASP A 137 -0.80 -1.54 9.45
C ASP A 137 -0.94 -1.85 10.94
N ILE A 138 -2.10 -1.56 11.51
CA ILE A 138 -2.50 -1.97 12.86
C ILE A 138 -3.45 -3.16 12.73
N VAL A 139 -2.89 -4.36 12.87
CA VAL A 139 -3.61 -5.62 12.60
C VAL A 139 -4.79 -5.83 13.55
N SER A 140 -4.67 -5.39 14.80
CA SER A 140 -5.76 -5.48 15.78
C SER A 140 -6.96 -4.61 15.41
N ASP A 141 -6.73 -3.41 14.87
CA ASP A 141 -7.80 -2.52 14.43
C ASP A 141 -8.47 -3.08 13.17
N ALA A 142 -7.70 -3.60 12.21
CA ALA A 142 -8.25 -4.27 11.03
C ALA A 142 -9.07 -5.52 11.39
N ALA A 143 -8.64 -6.31 12.38
CA ALA A 143 -9.38 -7.47 12.87
C ALA A 143 -10.71 -7.06 13.54
N ALA A 144 -10.71 -5.97 14.31
CA ALA A 144 -11.93 -5.44 14.92
C ALA A 144 -12.96 -5.01 13.87
N LEU A 145 -12.52 -4.31 12.82
CA LEU A 145 -13.38 -3.89 11.70
C LEU A 145 -13.92 -5.08 10.89
N ALA A 146 -13.16 -6.16 10.80
CA ALA A 146 -13.60 -7.40 10.15
C ALA A 146 -14.57 -8.23 10.99
N GLY A 147 -15.00 -7.76 12.17
CA GLY A 147 -15.95 -8.46 13.03
C GLY A 147 -15.38 -9.69 13.75
N VAL A 148 -14.05 -9.76 13.89
CA VAL A 148 -13.39 -10.87 14.62
C VAL A 148 -13.78 -10.81 16.11
N PRO A 149 -14.02 -11.97 16.78
CA PRO A 149 -14.40 -12.00 18.19
C PRO A 149 -13.46 -11.20 19.09
N GLY A 150 -14.03 -10.41 20.01
CA GLY A 150 -13.30 -9.43 20.83
C GLY A 150 -12.13 -10.01 21.64
N LEU A 151 -12.21 -11.27 22.07
CA LEU A 151 -11.11 -11.96 22.74
C LEU A 151 -9.90 -12.13 21.81
N VAL A 152 -10.14 -12.49 20.56
CA VAL A 152 -9.06 -12.62 19.56
C VAL A 152 -8.45 -11.26 19.25
N VAL A 153 -9.30 -10.22 19.08
CA VAL A 153 -8.83 -8.84 18.87
C VAL A 153 -7.93 -8.39 20.03
N ARG A 154 -8.32 -8.63 21.28
CA ARG A 154 -7.50 -8.30 22.47
C ARG A 154 -6.17 -9.05 22.47
N THR A 155 -6.17 -10.33 22.10
CA THR A 155 -4.93 -11.14 22.02
C THR A 155 -3.99 -10.58 20.97
N VAL A 156 -4.52 -10.27 19.77
CA VAL A 156 -3.74 -9.66 18.68
C VAL A 156 -3.19 -8.31 19.11
N ALA A 157 -4.01 -7.44 19.73
CA ALA A 157 -3.58 -6.14 20.26
C ALA A 157 -2.50 -6.27 21.33
N GLY A 158 -2.59 -7.28 22.21
CA GLY A 158 -1.57 -7.58 23.20
C GLY A 158 -0.23 -7.96 22.59
N LEU A 159 -0.23 -8.84 21.57
CA LEU A 159 0.97 -9.22 20.82
C LEU A 159 1.56 -8.05 20.02
N GLU A 160 0.70 -7.22 19.43
CA GLU A 160 1.11 -6.03 18.68
C GLU A 160 1.76 -4.99 19.62
N SER A 161 1.13 -4.69 20.75
CA SER A 161 1.71 -3.85 21.80
C SER A 161 3.03 -4.43 22.34
N PHE A 162 3.11 -5.75 22.51
CA PHE A 162 4.34 -6.40 22.92
C PHE A 162 5.45 -6.19 21.89
N ALA A 163 5.18 -6.36 20.60
CA ALA A 163 6.16 -6.11 19.55
C ALA A 163 6.58 -4.63 19.49
N LEU A 164 5.60 -3.70 19.51
CA LEU A 164 5.86 -2.26 19.42
C LEU A 164 6.68 -1.72 20.59
N ARG A 165 6.36 -2.11 21.82
CA ARG A 165 7.07 -1.65 23.04
C ARG A 165 8.54 -2.09 23.10
N GLY A 166 8.89 -3.20 22.45
CA GLY A 166 10.25 -3.71 22.45
C GLY A 166 11.11 -3.18 21.32
N ALA A 167 10.53 -2.58 20.30
CA ALA A 167 11.25 -2.04 19.16
C ALA A 167 12.12 -0.85 19.58
N ARG A 168 13.37 -0.82 19.09
CA ARG A 168 14.26 0.33 19.26
C ARG A 168 13.73 1.53 18.48
N ARG A 169 13.20 1.29 17.27
CA ARG A 169 12.48 2.26 16.44
C ARG A 169 11.29 1.59 15.75
N VAL A 170 10.27 2.37 15.47
CA VAL A 170 9.11 1.94 14.68
C VAL A 170 9.04 2.80 13.43
N ILE A 171 8.89 2.18 12.28
CA ILE A 171 8.56 2.86 11.02
C ILE A 171 7.06 2.75 10.83
N ALA A 172 6.35 3.85 10.83
CA ALA A 172 4.91 3.92 10.56
C ALA A 172 4.67 4.49 9.15
N VAL A 173 3.71 3.94 8.42
CA VAL A 173 3.42 4.36 7.04
C VAL A 173 2.54 5.60 6.93
N SER A 174 2.04 6.11 8.03
CA SER A 174 1.26 7.35 8.11
C SER A 174 1.26 7.92 9.52
N ASP A 175 0.89 9.20 9.67
CA ASP A 175 0.73 9.83 10.98
C ASP A 175 -0.32 9.14 11.85
N GLY A 176 -1.38 8.62 11.25
CA GLY A 176 -2.41 7.87 11.95
C GLY A 176 -1.89 6.55 12.51
N VAL A 177 -1.14 5.78 11.71
CA VAL A 177 -0.46 4.56 12.18
C VAL A 177 0.57 4.92 13.26
N ALA A 178 1.29 6.03 13.11
CA ALA A 178 2.26 6.49 14.12
C ALA A 178 1.60 6.85 15.45
N ARG A 179 0.49 7.59 15.43
CA ARG A 179 -0.29 7.88 16.65
C ARG A 179 -0.74 6.59 17.32
N ARG A 180 -1.36 5.71 16.54
CA ARG A 180 -1.87 4.44 17.06
C ARG A 180 -0.76 3.54 17.62
N ALA A 181 0.40 3.47 16.97
CA ALA A 181 1.56 2.75 17.47
C ALA A 181 2.07 3.33 18.80
N ARG A 182 2.08 4.67 18.97
CA ARG A 182 2.43 5.33 20.23
C ARG A 182 1.42 5.01 21.35
N ASP A 183 0.12 5.01 21.04
CA ASP A 183 -0.94 4.63 21.99
C ASP A 183 -0.76 3.17 22.46
N MET A 184 -0.23 2.32 21.61
CA MET A 184 0.10 0.92 21.93
C MET A 184 1.47 0.76 22.62
N GLY A 185 2.19 1.86 22.83
CA GLY A 185 3.41 1.94 23.63
C GLY A 185 4.72 1.94 22.84
N ALA A 186 4.70 2.21 21.53
CA ALA A 186 5.92 2.51 20.77
C ALA A 186 6.55 3.81 21.28
N ARG A 187 7.88 3.80 21.50
CA ARG A 187 8.59 4.95 22.10
C ARG A 187 9.16 5.90 21.05
N ASP A 188 9.77 5.37 20.02
CA ASP A 188 10.41 6.13 18.95
C ASP A 188 9.79 5.71 17.60
N VAL A 189 8.99 6.61 17.04
CA VAL A 189 8.22 6.34 15.81
C VAL A 189 8.55 7.38 14.76
N ALA A 190 9.14 6.90 13.67
CA ALA A 190 9.35 7.67 12.45
C ALA A 190 8.22 7.40 11.44
N VAL A 191 7.75 8.44 10.77
CA VAL A 191 6.77 8.29 9.69
C VAL A 191 7.52 8.20 8.37
N VAL A 192 7.36 7.06 7.69
CA VAL A 192 7.88 6.84 6.34
C VAL A 192 6.72 6.32 5.48
N PRO A 193 6.11 7.18 4.68
CA PRO A 193 4.98 6.81 3.84
C PRO A 193 5.32 5.71 2.83
N ASN A 194 4.32 4.90 2.48
CA ASN A 194 4.48 3.95 1.39
C ASN A 194 4.75 4.68 0.07
N GLY A 195 5.70 4.16 -0.70
CA GLY A 195 6.01 4.64 -2.03
C GLY A 195 5.32 3.83 -3.12
N VAL A 196 5.16 4.45 -4.27
CA VAL A 196 4.73 3.81 -5.53
C VAL A 196 5.84 3.90 -6.56
N ARG A 197 5.81 3.00 -7.53
CA ARG A 197 6.68 3.12 -8.69
C ARG A 197 6.18 4.29 -9.55
N VAL A 198 7.05 5.25 -9.81
CA VAL A 198 6.78 6.32 -10.77
C VAL A 198 7.33 5.85 -12.12
N PRO A 199 6.49 5.66 -13.15
CA PRO A 199 6.96 5.23 -14.45
C PRO A 199 7.78 6.36 -15.10
N GLU A 200 8.77 6.01 -15.93
CA GLU A 200 9.59 6.99 -16.67
C GLU A 200 8.74 7.88 -17.59
N ALA A 201 7.73 7.28 -18.22
CA ALA A 201 6.77 7.97 -19.07
C ALA A 201 5.33 7.65 -18.63
N VAL A 202 4.43 8.59 -18.89
CA VAL A 202 2.97 8.39 -18.73
C VAL A 202 2.52 7.29 -19.68
N ALA A 203 1.58 6.45 -19.24
CA ALA A 203 1.02 5.41 -20.06
C ALA A 203 0.32 6.00 -21.30
N THR A 204 0.64 5.46 -22.45
CA THR A 204 0.10 5.92 -23.75
C THR A 204 -0.91 4.92 -24.31
N GLY A 205 -1.69 5.37 -25.28
CA GLY A 205 -2.75 4.58 -25.91
C GLY A 205 -4.09 4.73 -25.23
N THR A 206 -5.12 4.30 -25.93
CA THR A 206 -6.51 4.31 -25.44
C THR A 206 -6.82 2.90 -24.92
N PRO A 207 -7.22 2.74 -23.65
CA PRO A 207 -7.59 1.45 -23.13
C PRO A 207 -8.84 0.89 -23.82
N GLU A 208 -8.95 -0.45 -23.84
CA GLU A 208 -10.11 -1.11 -24.41
C GLU A 208 -11.38 -0.72 -23.64
N GLY A 209 -12.42 -0.35 -24.37
CA GLY A 209 -13.69 0.10 -23.80
C GLY A 209 -13.67 1.53 -23.24
N PHE A 210 -12.61 2.33 -23.49
CA PHE A 210 -12.62 3.72 -23.05
C PHE A 210 -13.71 4.51 -23.79
N PRO A 211 -14.56 5.29 -23.06
CA PRO A 211 -15.67 6.02 -23.68
C PRO A 211 -15.21 6.97 -24.79
N THR A 212 -15.82 6.85 -25.97
CA THR A 212 -15.64 7.79 -27.09
C THR A 212 -16.69 8.91 -27.00
N CYS A 213 -16.64 9.69 -25.94
CA CYS A 213 -17.58 10.79 -25.71
C CYS A 213 -16.86 12.16 -25.81
N GLY A 214 -17.62 13.22 -26.06
CA GLY A 214 -17.10 14.59 -26.06
C GLY A 214 -16.98 15.21 -24.68
N GLY A 215 -17.43 14.50 -23.63
CA GLY A 215 -17.44 14.96 -22.25
C GLY A 215 -16.31 14.38 -21.38
N PRO A 216 -16.22 14.86 -20.13
CA PRO A 216 -15.20 14.38 -19.20
C PRO A 216 -15.44 12.93 -18.79
N VAL A 217 -14.33 12.20 -18.59
CA VAL A 217 -14.33 10.80 -18.11
C VAL A 217 -13.69 10.75 -16.72
N PHE A 218 -14.46 10.31 -15.74
CA PHE A 218 -14.03 10.09 -14.37
C PHE A 218 -13.80 8.60 -14.13
N VAL A 219 -12.65 8.22 -13.58
CA VAL A 219 -12.27 6.81 -13.45
C VAL A 219 -12.00 6.46 -11.98
N TYR A 220 -12.69 5.46 -11.48
CA TYR A 220 -12.34 4.76 -10.25
C TYR A 220 -11.59 3.49 -10.58
N ALA A 221 -10.27 3.45 -10.42
CA ALA A 221 -9.46 2.28 -10.73
C ALA A 221 -9.01 1.53 -9.47
N GLY A 222 -9.26 0.21 -9.41
CA GLY A 222 -8.77 -0.68 -8.38
C GLY A 222 -9.85 -1.33 -7.51
N THR A 223 -9.46 -1.74 -6.30
CA THR A 223 -10.36 -2.48 -5.39
C THR A 223 -11.54 -1.63 -4.95
N VAL A 224 -12.74 -2.23 -5.06
CA VAL A 224 -14.00 -1.72 -4.52
C VAL A 224 -14.29 -2.44 -3.20
N ALA A 225 -14.29 -1.71 -2.09
CA ALA A 225 -14.55 -2.25 -0.75
C ALA A 225 -15.45 -1.30 0.05
N GLN A 226 -16.25 -1.84 0.97
CA GLN A 226 -17.22 -1.06 1.76
C GLN A 226 -16.57 0.08 2.57
N TRP A 227 -15.37 -0.12 3.10
CA TRP A 227 -14.65 0.88 3.87
C TRP A 227 -14.09 2.03 3.01
N LEU A 228 -14.04 1.84 1.68
CA LEU A 228 -13.70 2.89 0.72
C LEU A 228 -14.90 3.76 0.33
N ALA A 229 -16.14 3.29 0.55
CA ALA A 229 -17.38 3.99 0.25
C ALA A 229 -17.48 4.60 -1.17
N PRO A 230 -17.15 3.85 -2.24
CA PRO A 230 -17.13 4.39 -3.61
C PRO A 230 -18.52 4.68 -4.17
N GLU A 231 -19.59 4.23 -3.50
CA GLU A 231 -20.99 4.54 -3.84
C GLU A 231 -21.27 6.03 -3.92
N VAL A 232 -20.53 6.87 -3.19
CA VAL A 232 -20.67 8.32 -3.19
C VAL A 232 -20.50 8.94 -4.58
N PHE A 233 -19.66 8.32 -5.42
CA PHE A 233 -19.44 8.80 -6.79
C PHE A 233 -20.63 8.53 -7.69
N VAL A 234 -21.31 7.40 -7.52
CA VAL A 234 -22.56 7.09 -8.23
C VAL A 234 -23.65 8.09 -7.80
N ASP A 235 -23.77 8.35 -6.49
CA ASP A 235 -24.77 9.30 -5.93
C ASP A 235 -24.55 10.73 -6.39
N ALA A 236 -23.31 11.12 -6.63
CA ALA A 236 -22.96 12.44 -7.15
C ALA A 236 -23.22 12.57 -8.65
N PHE A 237 -23.19 11.47 -9.40
CA PHE A 237 -23.00 11.49 -10.84
C PHE A 237 -24.20 12.06 -11.63
N GLU A 238 -25.42 11.87 -11.15
CA GLU A 238 -26.58 12.49 -11.80
C GLU A 238 -26.48 14.04 -11.81
N ARG A 239 -26.00 14.62 -10.72
CA ARG A 239 -25.77 16.08 -10.63
C ARG A 239 -24.65 16.53 -11.55
N VAL A 240 -23.59 15.71 -11.68
CA VAL A 240 -22.48 15.97 -12.61
C VAL A 240 -22.99 16.00 -14.05
N ARG A 241 -23.79 15.01 -14.45
CA ARG A 241 -24.35 14.93 -15.79
C ARG A 241 -25.34 16.05 -16.11
N ALA A 242 -26.09 16.51 -15.13
CA ALA A 242 -26.99 17.65 -15.32
C ALA A 242 -26.23 18.93 -15.73
N ARG A 243 -24.95 19.04 -15.35
CA ARG A 243 -24.09 20.20 -15.65
C ARG A 243 -23.12 19.96 -16.81
N LEU A 244 -22.60 18.75 -16.96
CA LEU A 244 -21.56 18.39 -17.94
C LEU A 244 -22.07 17.48 -19.07
N GLY A 245 -23.39 17.24 -19.15
CA GLY A 245 -24.04 16.55 -20.26
C GLY A 245 -23.49 15.14 -20.55
N ASP A 246 -22.48 15.08 -21.37
CA ASP A 246 -21.90 13.82 -21.88
C ASP A 246 -20.81 13.21 -20.99
N ALA A 247 -20.77 13.58 -19.71
CA ALA A 247 -19.84 13.01 -18.73
C ALA A 247 -20.01 11.49 -18.60
N ARG A 248 -18.90 10.79 -18.32
CA ARG A 248 -18.84 9.35 -18.02
C ARG A 248 -18.18 9.09 -16.68
N LEU A 249 -18.71 8.10 -15.96
CA LEU A 249 -18.13 7.56 -14.73
C LEU A 249 -17.82 6.09 -14.96
N VAL A 250 -16.56 5.71 -14.88
CA VAL A 250 -16.12 4.34 -15.13
C VAL A 250 -15.47 3.76 -13.90
N PHE A 251 -15.98 2.62 -13.45
CA PHE A 251 -15.33 1.79 -12.44
C PHE A 251 -14.52 0.70 -13.13
N VAL A 252 -13.22 0.62 -12.88
CA VAL A 252 -12.32 -0.40 -13.41
C VAL A 252 -11.74 -1.18 -12.23
N GLY A 253 -12.11 -2.46 -12.07
CA GLY A 253 -11.58 -3.23 -10.95
C GLY A 253 -12.43 -4.40 -10.49
N GLN A 254 -12.33 -4.69 -9.21
CA GLN A 254 -13.01 -5.78 -8.53
C GLN A 254 -13.05 -5.54 -7.02
N GLY A 255 -13.74 -6.39 -6.28
CA GLY A 255 -13.72 -6.34 -4.82
C GLY A 255 -15.03 -6.74 -4.19
N SER A 256 -15.06 -6.80 -2.85
CA SER A 256 -16.25 -7.23 -2.10
C SER A 256 -17.46 -6.30 -2.24
N GLY A 257 -17.24 -5.06 -2.66
CA GLY A 257 -18.31 -4.08 -2.91
C GLY A 257 -18.74 -3.99 -4.38
N TRP A 258 -18.16 -4.79 -5.28
CA TRP A 258 -18.37 -4.68 -6.72
C TRP A 258 -19.84 -4.81 -7.13
N ASP A 259 -20.51 -5.87 -6.67
CA ASP A 259 -21.91 -6.14 -7.00
C ASP A 259 -22.85 -5.05 -6.45
N ALA A 260 -22.55 -4.51 -5.28
CA ALA A 260 -23.32 -3.42 -4.68
C ALA A 260 -23.20 -2.13 -5.49
N ILE A 261 -22.00 -1.80 -6.03
CA ILE A 261 -21.84 -0.67 -6.93
C ILE A 261 -22.53 -0.91 -8.27
N ALA A 262 -22.42 -2.11 -8.83
CA ALA A 262 -23.11 -2.46 -10.06
C ALA A 262 -24.63 -2.31 -9.93
N GLU A 263 -25.20 -2.77 -8.81
CA GLU A 263 -26.64 -2.61 -8.49
C GLU A 263 -27.02 -1.12 -8.38
N ARG A 264 -26.22 -0.33 -7.63
CA ARG A 264 -26.46 1.10 -7.44
C ARG A 264 -26.35 1.90 -8.74
N SER A 265 -25.55 1.44 -9.67
CA SER A 265 -25.34 2.06 -10.97
C SER A 265 -26.46 1.77 -11.98
N ARG A 266 -27.36 0.82 -11.66
CA ARG A 266 -28.46 0.48 -12.57
C ARG A 266 -29.37 1.67 -12.80
N GLY A 267 -29.57 2.00 -14.08
CA GLY A 267 -30.40 3.11 -14.49
C GLY A 267 -29.72 4.49 -14.39
N VAL A 268 -28.53 4.58 -13.83
CA VAL A 268 -27.74 5.83 -13.82
C VAL A 268 -27.00 5.94 -15.16
N ALA A 269 -27.48 6.82 -16.01
CA ALA A 269 -26.94 6.97 -17.37
C ALA A 269 -25.48 7.44 -17.33
N GLY A 270 -24.61 6.83 -18.14
CA GLY A 270 -23.20 7.20 -18.25
C GLY A 270 -22.29 6.61 -17.18
N VAL A 271 -22.77 5.67 -16.36
CA VAL A 271 -21.96 4.86 -15.45
C VAL A 271 -21.64 3.52 -16.09
N GLU A 272 -20.39 3.13 -16.09
CA GLU A 272 -19.87 1.91 -16.69
C GLU A 272 -19.03 1.11 -15.70
N MET A 273 -19.10 -0.22 -15.80
CA MET A 273 -18.38 -1.14 -14.93
C MET A 273 -17.49 -2.06 -15.77
N ILE A 274 -16.18 -1.92 -15.61
CA ILE A 274 -15.15 -2.72 -16.32
C ILE A 274 -14.50 -3.66 -15.30
N PRO A 275 -14.50 -4.97 -15.53
CA PRO A 275 -13.80 -5.92 -14.66
C PRO A 275 -12.32 -5.59 -14.51
N ALA A 276 -11.66 -6.21 -13.51
CA ALA A 276 -10.24 -6.01 -13.26
C ALA A 276 -9.41 -6.27 -14.51
N VAL A 277 -8.54 -5.32 -14.83
CA VAL A 277 -7.62 -5.35 -15.94
C VAL A 277 -6.17 -5.51 -15.46
N SER A 278 -5.22 -5.65 -16.39
CA SER A 278 -3.79 -5.64 -16.05
C SER A 278 -3.36 -4.29 -15.44
N ALA A 279 -2.23 -4.26 -14.73
CA ALA A 279 -1.69 -3.02 -14.17
C ALA A 279 -1.40 -1.97 -15.26
N GLU A 280 -0.83 -2.41 -16.40
CA GLU A 280 -0.55 -1.54 -17.53
C GLU A 280 -1.82 -0.94 -18.15
N GLU A 281 -2.89 -1.74 -18.22
CA GLU A 281 -4.18 -1.26 -18.71
C GLU A 281 -4.83 -0.30 -17.74
N ALA A 282 -4.75 -0.57 -16.41
CA ALA A 282 -5.21 0.35 -15.40
C ALA A 282 -4.46 1.69 -15.45
N ASP A 283 -3.16 1.67 -15.72
CA ASP A 283 -2.36 2.88 -15.92
C ASP A 283 -2.86 3.70 -17.12
N ARG A 284 -3.22 3.05 -18.25
CA ARG A 284 -3.82 3.72 -19.41
C ARG A 284 -5.17 4.35 -19.09
N TRP A 285 -6.03 3.63 -18.33
CA TRP A 285 -7.30 4.17 -17.84
C TRP A 285 -7.09 5.43 -17.00
N MET A 286 -6.14 5.40 -16.05
CA MET A 286 -5.81 6.56 -15.21
C MET A 286 -5.24 7.72 -16.04
N ALA A 287 -4.30 7.43 -16.94
CA ALA A 287 -3.65 8.46 -17.77
C ALA A 287 -4.62 9.20 -18.73
N ARG A 288 -5.71 8.54 -19.14
CA ARG A 288 -6.72 9.12 -20.05
C ARG A 288 -7.88 9.81 -19.34
N ALA A 289 -8.03 9.59 -18.05
CA ALA A 289 -9.12 10.17 -17.26
C ALA A 289 -8.99 11.69 -17.13
N THR A 290 -10.12 12.40 -17.13
CA THR A 290 -10.18 13.81 -16.73
C THR A 290 -9.78 13.98 -15.27
N ALA A 291 -10.25 13.08 -14.42
CA ALA A 291 -9.81 12.92 -13.04
C ALA A 291 -10.05 11.47 -12.59
N THR A 292 -9.23 11.00 -11.64
CA THR A 292 -9.48 9.73 -10.98
C THR A 292 -10.15 9.93 -9.64
N LEU A 293 -10.79 8.87 -9.16
CA LEU A 293 -11.64 8.90 -7.97
C LEU A 293 -11.08 8.00 -6.88
N ALA A 294 -11.02 8.52 -5.68
CA ALA A 294 -10.69 7.77 -4.49
C ALA A 294 -11.54 8.23 -3.30
N SER A 295 -11.90 7.32 -2.42
CA SER A 295 -12.69 7.66 -1.23
C SER A 295 -12.26 6.81 -0.03
N LEU A 296 -12.64 7.28 1.15
CA LEU A 296 -12.41 6.60 2.42
C LEU A 296 -13.54 6.96 3.39
N ARG A 297 -14.20 5.95 3.94
CA ARG A 297 -15.28 6.15 4.91
C ARG A 297 -14.70 6.69 6.22
N PRO A 298 -15.24 7.79 6.78
CA PRO A 298 -14.85 8.28 8.10
C PRO A 298 -15.16 7.26 9.20
N GLY A 299 -14.30 7.22 10.21
CA GLY A 299 -14.49 6.42 11.41
C GLY A 299 -13.76 5.07 11.40
N GLY A 300 -12.73 4.93 12.19
CA GLY A 300 -12.02 3.69 12.48
C GLY A 300 -10.78 3.40 11.63
N TYR A 301 -10.74 3.80 10.36
CA TYR A 301 -9.60 3.55 9.47
C TYR A 301 -9.08 4.81 8.78
N ASP A 302 -9.32 5.97 9.39
CA ASP A 302 -9.02 7.31 8.85
C ASP A 302 -7.52 7.54 8.57
N TYR A 303 -6.68 6.64 9.05
CA TYR A 303 -5.25 6.65 8.81
C TYR A 303 -4.82 5.86 7.55
N ALA A 304 -5.73 5.19 6.87
CA ALA A 304 -5.44 4.54 5.61
C ALA A 304 -5.16 5.57 4.51
N TYR A 305 -4.22 5.23 3.64
CA TYR A 305 -3.91 6.02 2.46
C TYR A 305 -4.19 5.18 1.21
N PRO A 306 -5.25 5.49 0.43
CA PRO A 306 -5.55 4.73 -0.78
C PRO A 306 -4.44 4.89 -1.82
N THR A 307 -3.71 3.82 -2.11
CA THR A 307 -2.56 3.85 -3.04
C THR A 307 -2.93 4.22 -4.47
N LYS A 308 -4.20 4.07 -4.87
CA LYS A 308 -4.71 4.51 -6.17
C LYS A 308 -4.54 6.01 -6.41
N ILE A 309 -4.53 6.84 -5.35
CA ILE A 309 -4.21 8.26 -5.42
C ILE A 309 -2.81 8.45 -6.02
N LEU A 310 -1.84 7.76 -5.47
CA LEU A 310 -0.45 7.87 -5.90
C LEU A 310 -0.23 7.30 -7.32
N ALA A 311 -0.92 6.22 -7.65
CA ALA A 311 -0.87 5.62 -8.99
C ALA A 311 -1.40 6.61 -10.05
N SER A 312 -2.51 7.28 -9.77
CA SER A 312 -3.06 8.32 -10.62
C SER A 312 -2.13 9.50 -10.82
N LEU A 313 -1.62 10.07 -9.72
CA LEU A 313 -0.70 11.20 -9.76
C LEU A 313 0.61 10.85 -10.49
N ALA A 314 1.06 9.59 -10.40
CA ALA A 314 2.20 9.09 -11.16
C ALA A 314 1.93 9.02 -12.66
N GLN A 315 0.68 8.92 -13.08
CA GLN A 315 0.24 9.06 -14.48
C GLN A 315 -0.04 10.52 -14.88
N GLY A 316 0.14 11.48 -13.97
CA GLY A 316 -0.12 12.89 -14.24
C GLY A 316 -1.59 13.26 -14.27
N THR A 317 -2.45 12.51 -13.57
CA THR A 317 -3.90 12.72 -13.56
C THR A 317 -4.36 13.22 -12.20
N PRO A 318 -5.18 14.31 -12.13
CA PRO A 318 -5.71 14.84 -10.87
C PRO A 318 -6.62 13.83 -10.17
N VAL A 319 -6.70 13.94 -8.85
CA VAL A 319 -7.50 13.04 -8.02
C VAL A 319 -8.63 13.81 -7.35
N ILE A 320 -9.84 13.26 -7.40
CA ILE A 320 -10.94 13.66 -6.51
C ILE A 320 -10.96 12.68 -5.35
N TYR A 321 -10.67 13.17 -4.16
CA TYR A 321 -10.65 12.35 -2.97
C TYR A 321 -11.76 12.75 -2.01
N ALA A 322 -12.69 11.83 -1.75
CA ALA A 322 -13.78 12.01 -0.80
C ALA A 322 -13.49 11.26 0.51
N GLY A 323 -13.02 11.96 1.53
CA GLY A 323 -12.71 11.32 2.80
C GLY A 323 -11.71 12.08 3.69
N PRO A 324 -11.46 11.54 4.90
CA PRO A 324 -10.57 12.15 5.89
C PRO A 324 -9.10 11.77 5.69
N GLY A 325 -8.26 12.30 6.55
CA GLY A 325 -6.91 11.80 6.79
C GLY A 325 -5.80 12.51 6.01
N GLN A 326 -4.64 11.84 5.91
CA GLN A 326 -3.44 12.40 5.29
C GLN A 326 -3.63 12.64 3.78
N ALA A 327 -4.38 11.76 3.10
CA ALA A 327 -4.63 11.90 1.68
C ALA A 327 -5.35 13.22 1.33
N ALA A 328 -6.32 13.63 2.17
CA ALA A 328 -7.01 14.90 1.97
C ALA A 328 -6.05 16.09 2.11
N ARG A 329 -5.16 16.07 3.10
CA ARG A 329 -4.15 17.11 3.29
C ARG A 329 -3.15 17.17 2.14
N ASP A 330 -2.58 16.04 1.76
CA ASP A 330 -1.62 15.97 0.66
C ASP A 330 -2.20 16.52 -0.65
N ILE A 331 -3.45 16.18 -0.94
CA ILE A 331 -4.14 16.64 -2.16
C ILE A 331 -4.38 18.14 -2.10
N ALA A 332 -4.85 18.67 -0.97
CA ALA A 332 -5.14 20.09 -0.82
C ALA A 332 -3.86 20.95 -0.81
N GLU A 333 -2.85 20.56 -0.03
CA GLU A 333 -1.59 21.28 0.12
C GLU A 333 -0.71 21.24 -1.15
N GLY A 334 -0.77 20.11 -1.87
CA GLY A 334 -0.01 19.92 -3.11
C GLY A 334 -0.75 20.34 -4.38
N GLU A 335 -1.98 20.84 -4.27
CA GLU A 335 -2.86 21.12 -5.42
C GLU A 335 -2.95 19.94 -6.39
N LEU A 336 -3.04 18.70 -5.81
CA LEU A 336 -2.99 17.45 -6.58
C LEU A 336 -4.35 17.00 -7.12
N GLY A 337 -5.33 17.89 -7.03
CA GLY A 337 -6.72 17.69 -7.37
C GLY A 337 -7.63 18.27 -6.29
N VAL A 338 -8.77 17.65 -6.00
CA VAL A 338 -9.73 18.15 -5.03
C VAL A 338 -9.97 17.16 -3.91
N ALA A 339 -9.79 17.60 -2.67
CA ALA A 339 -10.19 16.85 -1.47
C ALA A 339 -11.53 17.42 -0.96
N CYS A 340 -12.49 16.55 -0.67
CA CYS A 340 -13.82 16.93 -0.16
C CYS A 340 -14.31 15.94 0.89
N ASN A 341 -15.39 16.26 1.59
CA ASN A 341 -16.04 15.31 2.47
C ASN A 341 -16.74 14.19 1.67
N LEU A 342 -17.02 13.06 2.33
CA LEU A 342 -17.76 11.95 1.74
C LEU A 342 -19.25 12.27 1.61
N LYS A 343 -19.58 13.26 0.77
CA LYS A 343 -20.94 13.73 0.47
C LYS A 343 -21.13 13.94 -1.02
N ALA A 344 -22.24 13.45 -1.55
CA ALA A 344 -22.52 13.46 -2.98
C ALA A 344 -22.48 14.89 -3.59
N ASP A 345 -22.99 15.88 -2.86
CA ASP A 345 -22.99 17.28 -3.34
C ASP A 345 -21.56 17.82 -3.46
N GLU A 346 -20.72 17.63 -2.45
CA GLU A 346 -19.32 18.08 -2.46
C GLU A 346 -18.50 17.35 -3.53
N VAL A 347 -18.75 16.04 -3.72
CA VAL A 347 -18.12 15.25 -4.78
C VAL A 347 -18.54 15.75 -6.16
N ALA A 348 -19.82 16.06 -6.36
CA ALA A 348 -20.30 16.60 -7.63
C ALA A 348 -19.65 17.96 -7.95
N GLU A 349 -19.53 18.86 -6.98
CA GLU A 349 -18.82 20.16 -7.17
C GLU A 349 -17.34 19.93 -7.52
N ALA A 350 -16.66 19.00 -6.84
CA ALA A 350 -15.27 18.66 -7.14
C ALA A 350 -15.09 18.12 -8.59
N MET A 351 -15.99 17.21 -9.02
CA MET A 351 -15.99 16.67 -10.39
C MET A 351 -16.19 17.77 -11.43
N VAL A 352 -17.18 18.63 -11.21
CA VAL A 352 -17.47 19.75 -12.12
C VAL A 352 -16.32 20.75 -12.12
N GLY A 353 -15.78 21.10 -10.96
CA GLY A 353 -14.68 22.05 -10.82
C GLY A 353 -13.42 21.64 -11.58
N LEU A 354 -13.00 20.38 -11.48
CA LEU A 354 -11.86 19.87 -12.26
C LEU A 354 -12.16 19.83 -13.77
N ALA A 355 -13.34 19.35 -14.16
CA ALA A 355 -13.70 19.26 -15.55
C ALA A 355 -13.82 20.63 -16.24
N SER A 356 -14.24 21.66 -15.52
CA SER A 356 -14.37 23.04 -16.03
C SER A 356 -13.08 23.85 -15.87
N GLY A 357 -12.03 23.31 -15.26
CA GLY A 357 -10.77 24.02 -15.00
C GLY A 357 -10.87 25.13 -13.95
N THR A 358 -11.91 25.11 -13.10
CA THR A 358 -12.09 26.10 -12.01
C THR A 358 -11.45 25.66 -10.69
N ALA A 359 -11.15 24.39 -10.53
CA ALA A 359 -10.41 23.87 -9.39
C ALA A 359 -8.90 24.02 -9.59
N ALA A 360 -8.16 24.30 -8.49
CA ALA A 360 -6.71 24.37 -8.52
C ALA A 360 -6.11 22.97 -8.84
N TRP A 361 -5.13 22.98 -9.73
CA TRP A 361 -4.42 21.78 -10.16
C TRP A 361 -2.98 22.12 -10.58
N VAL A 362 -2.00 21.46 -9.95
CA VAL A 362 -0.56 21.70 -10.18
C VAL A 362 -0.07 21.29 -11.56
N GLY A 363 -0.91 20.64 -12.35
CA GLY A 363 -0.56 20.09 -13.66
C GLY A 363 0.07 18.70 -13.58
N ALA A 364 0.09 18.02 -14.74
CA ALA A 364 0.54 16.64 -14.84
C ALA A 364 2.01 16.46 -14.41
N GLU A 365 2.90 17.34 -14.85
CA GLU A 365 4.32 17.31 -14.49
C GLU A 365 4.54 17.59 -13.01
N GLY A 366 3.83 18.59 -12.45
CA GLY A 366 3.88 18.92 -11.01
C GLY A 366 3.41 17.76 -10.14
N ALA A 367 2.33 17.08 -10.50
CA ALA A 367 1.84 15.91 -9.78
C ALA A 367 2.84 14.75 -9.80
N ARG A 368 3.44 14.45 -10.96
CA ARG A 368 4.47 13.42 -11.11
C ARG A 368 5.72 13.76 -10.29
N ALA A 369 6.17 15.02 -10.34
CA ALA A 369 7.29 15.50 -9.55
C ALA A 369 7.02 15.37 -8.05
N TRP A 370 5.80 15.72 -7.60
CA TRP A 370 5.39 15.57 -6.21
C TRP A 370 5.46 14.10 -5.75
N VAL A 371 4.91 13.16 -6.55
CA VAL A 371 4.98 11.72 -6.23
C VAL A 371 6.43 11.25 -6.20
N SER A 372 7.24 11.63 -7.17
CA SER A 372 8.66 11.26 -7.24
C SER A 372 9.43 11.70 -6.00
N MET A 373 9.17 12.90 -5.53
CA MET A 373 9.86 13.50 -4.38
C MET A 373 9.36 12.96 -3.03
N HIS A 374 8.05 12.79 -2.88
CA HIS A 374 7.43 12.51 -1.57
C HIS A 374 6.93 11.08 -1.40
N ARG A 375 6.65 10.37 -2.49
CA ARG A 375 5.93 9.09 -2.49
C ARG A 375 6.48 8.05 -3.46
N SER A 376 7.69 8.23 -4.00
CA SER A 376 8.33 7.17 -4.79
C SER A 376 8.81 6.03 -3.90
N VAL A 377 8.95 4.83 -4.48
CA VAL A 377 9.53 3.66 -3.80
C VAL A 377 10.96 3.98 -3.35
N GLU A 378 11.70 4.69 -4.17
CA GLU A 378 13.08 5.10 -3.93
C GLU A 378 13.18 6.04 -2.73
N ALA A 379 12.39 7.12 -2.70
CA ALA A 379 12.36 8.07 -1.60
C ALA A 379 11.96 7.39 -0.28
N SER A 380 10.88 6.58 -0.32
CA SER A 380 10.39 5.84 0.85
C SER A 380 11.42 4.83 1.36
N SER A 381 12.07 4.08 0.47
CA SER A 381 13.05 3.07 0.87
C SER A 381 14.34 3.68 1.41
N CYS A 382 14.80 4.79 0.85
CA CYS A 382 15.94 5.55 1.38
C CYS A 382 15.64 6.11 2.78
N ALA A 383 14.46 6.70 2.98
CA ALA A 383 14.02 7.18 4.29
C ALA A 383 13.92 6.04 5.32
N ALA A 384 13.34 4.89 4.94
CA ALA A 384 13.27 3.72 5.79
C ALA A 384 14.66 3.17 6.14
N ALA A 385 15.59 3.12 5.17
CA ALA A 385 16.97 2.70 5.41
C ALA A 385 17.70 3.63 6.40
N ALA A 386 17.47 4.96 6.32
CA ALA A 386 18.00 5.91 7.28
C ALA A 386 17.49 5.65 8.71
N VAL A 387 16.17 5.34 8.86
CA VAL A 387 15.60 4.96 10.16
C VAL A 387 16.20 3.67 10.69
N VAL A 388 16.40 2.66 9.83
CA VAL A 388 17.05 1.38 10.23
C VAL A 388 18.47 1.64 10.73
N ARG A 389 19.27 2.44 10.03
CA ARG A 389 20.63 2.79 10.46
C ARG A 389 20.66 3.54 11.77
N SER A 390 19.73 4.46 12.00
CA SER A 390 19.65 5.24 13.24
C SER A 390 19.22 4.42 14.47
N ALA A 391 18.76 3.17 14.30
CA ALA A 391 18.47 2.29 15.42
C ALA A 391 19.74 1.79 16.16
N LEU A 392 20.92 2.01 15.60
CA LEU A 392 22.22 1.69 16.21
C LEU A 392 22.85 2.87 16.96
N ALA A 393 22.39 4.09 16.70
CA ALA A 393 22.76 5.28 17.45
C ALA A 393 21.93 5.34 18.76
#